data_e8c6281f0cb00e46212a683a4d6e9281
#
_entry.id   e8c6281f0cb00e46212a683a4d6e9281
#
_cell.length_a   1.000
_cell.length_b   1.000
_cell.length_c   1.000
_cell.angle_alpha   90.00
_cell.angle_beta   90.00
_cell.angle_gamma   90.00
#
_symmetry.space_group_name_H-M   'P 1'
#
loop_
_entity.id
_entity.type
_entity.pdbx_description
1 polymer ?
#
loop_
_entity_poly.entity_id
_entity_poly.type
_entity_poly.pdbx_seq_one_letter_code
_entity_poly.pdbx_strand_id
1 'polypeptide(L)'
;AEANDVANAIFDGSDAIMLSGETAMGKYPCEAVATMARIAEKTESSINYAKNLTRSLETGLTNITNAISFAACTTAAELKTTCISTITKSGFTARMISKHRPVCPIAAGTMCDQVWRQMNLVWGCRPVLHKAPIPKGQVFDSAMKVAQKSGLVKNGDTIVMALGMPVGVSGSTNTLRVDIVGDVLCKGIGVGTQKVSGTARVIKVRDEMEREFKKGDILVTTSTDNDFMPYLQKAAAIVVGPMDHAENCHAEIVG
;
A
#
# COMPACT_ATOMS: atom_id res chain seq x y z
N ALA A 1 22.81 2.30 28.16
CA ALA A 1 21.97 1.19 28.62
C ALA A 1 20.58 1.32 28.01
N GLU A 2 19.71 2.26 28.42
CA GLU A 2 18.29 2.34 28.03
C GLU A 2 18.05 2.48 26.52
N ALA A 3 18.88 3.24 25.79
CA ALA A 3 18.76 3.33 24.34
C ALA A 3 19.01 1.97 23.64
N ASN A 4 19.91 1.17 24.19
CA ASN A 4 20.17 -0.18 23.69
C ASN A 4 19.02 -1.13 23.99
N ASP A 5 18.36 -0.97 25.15
CA ASP A 5 17.23 -1.80 25.53
C ASP A 5 16.03 -1.56 24.63
N VAL A 6 15.76 -0.29 24.28
CA VAL A 6 14.75 0.06 23.26
C VAL A 6 15.12 -0.55 21.89
N ALA A 7 16.37 -0.41 21.45
CA ALA A 7 16.81 -0.98 20.17
C ALA A 7 16.69 -2.51 20.15
N ASN A 8 17.10 -3.18 21.22
CA ASN A 8 16.99 -4.63 21.37
C ASN A 8 15.52 -5.10 21.32
N ALA A 9 14.61 -4.42 22.02
CA ALA A 9 13.20 -4.73 21.97
C ALA A 9 12.62 -4.67 20.53
N ILE A 10 13.08 -3.69 19.73
CA ILE A 10 12.70 -3.59 18.31
C ILE A 10 13.31 -4.74 17.49
N PHE A 11 14.60 -5.08 17.69
CA PHE A 11 15.26 -6.20 17.01
C PHE A 11 14.63 -7.54 17.36
N ASP A 12 14.19 -7.72 18.61
CA ASP A 12 13.50 -8.92 19.09
C ASP A 12 12.07 -9.05 18.54
N GLY A 13 11.58 -8.00 17.85
CA GLY A 13 10.30 -8.01 17.16
C GLY A 13 9.11 -7.67 18.05
N SER A 14 9.29 -6.88 19.10
CA SER A 14 8.19 -6.35 19.92
C SER A 14 7.21 -5.54 19.06
N ASP A 15 5.92 -5.73 19.29
CA ASP A 15 4.87 -4.98 18.58
C ASP A 15 4.70 -3.56 19.12
N ALA A 16 4.95 -3.39 20.42
CA ALA A 16 4.88 -2.11 21.12
C ALA A 16 5.89 -2.09 22.26
N ILE A 17 6.40 -0.92 22.60
CA ILE A 17 7.31 -0.65 23.72
C ILE A 17 6.64 0.34 24.66
N MET A 18 6.99 0.27 25.93
CA MET A 18 6.33 1.04 26.99
C MET A 18 7.38 1.79 27.83
N LEU A 19 7.06 3.03 28.16
CA LEU A 19 7.70 3.81 29.22
C LEU A 19 6.83 3.76 30.49
N SER A 20 7.44 3.78 31.65
CA SER A 20 6.75 3.76 32.94
C SER A 20 7.01 5.04 33.74
N GLY A 21 8.00 5.05 34.60
CA GLY A 21 8.33 6.19 35.49
C GLY A 21 8.70 7.46 34.74
N GLU A 22 9.35 7.32 33.58
CA GLU A 22 9.81 8.41 32.71
C GLU A 22 8.65 9.31 32.23
N THR A 23 7.48 8.71 31.99
CA THR A 23 6.29 9.42 31.56
C THR A 23 5.28 9.68 32.67
N ALA A 24 5.26 8.86 33.73
CA ALA A 24 4.31 9.02 34.82
C ALA A 24 4.74 10.10 35.85
N MET A 25 6.04 10.17 36.18
CA MET A 25 6.59 11.06 37.22
C MET A 25 7.88 11.78 36.80
N GLY A 26 8.38 11.50 35.60
CA GLY A 26 9.62 12.08 35.08
C GLY A 26 9.48 13.57 34.77
N LYS A 27 10.62 14.28 34.77
CA LYS A 27 10.67 15.73 34.44
C LYS A 27 10.51 16.01 32.95
N TYR A 28 10.74 15.02 32.06
CA TYR A 28 10.81 15.18 30.61
C TYR A 28 9.97 14.10 29.89
N PRO A 29 8.66 14.00 30.15
CA PRO A 29 7.84 12.90 29.63
C PRO A 29 7.71 12.94 28.09
N CYS A 30 7.56 14.12 27.49
CA CYS A 30 7.44 14.25 26.04
C CYS A 30 8.75 13.92 25.32
N GLU A 31 9.88 14.37 25.87
CA GLU A 31 11.22 14.10 25.34
C GLU A 31 11.59 12.62 25.46
N ALA A 32 11.14 11.95 26.52
CA ALA A 32 11.34 10.51 26.71
C ALA A 32 10.63 9.72 25.59
N VAL A 33 9.35 10.02 25.32
CA VAL A 33 8.58 9.40 24.22
C VAL A 33 9.22 9.71 22.87
N ALA A 34 9.56 10.99 22.62
CA ALA A 34 10.18 11.39 21.36
C ALA A 34 11.55 10.72 21.14
N THR A 35 12.33 10.52 22.20
CA THR A 35 13.61 9.83 22.13
C THR A 35 13.42 8.35 21.84
N MET A 36 12.48 7.69 22.52
CA MET A 36 12.13 6.30 22.28
C MET A 36 11.66 6.08 20.83
N ALA A 37 10.81 6.97 20.29
CA ALA A 37 10.36 6.91 18.91
C ALA A 37 11.52 7.02 17.91
N ARG A 38 12.44 7.99 18.11
CA ARG A 38 13.64 8.14 17.26
C ARG A 38 14.55 6.92 17.27
N ILE A 39 14.71 6.28 18.42
CA ILE A 39 15.51 5.04 18.55
C ILE A 39 14.81 3.92 17.78
N ALA A 40 13.48 3.77 17.94
CA ALA A 40 12.70 2.76 17.23
C ALA A 40 12.80 2.92 15.71
N GLU A 41 12.55 4.13 15.17
CA GLU A 41 12.65 4.45 13.75
C GLU A 41 14.05 4.19 13.20
N LYS A 42 15.09 4.59 13.94
CA LYS A 42 16.48 4.34 13.54
C LYS A 42 16.81 2.86 13.52
N THR A 43 16.34 2.10 14.50
CA THR A 43 16.55 0.65 14.56
C THR A 43 15.80 -0.06 13.43
N GLU A 44 14.53 0.28 13.21
CA GLU A 44 13.73 -0.28 12.12
C GLU A 44 14.36 -0.05 10.74
N SER A 45 14.96 1.11 10.51
CA SER A 45 15.66 1.42 9.25
C SER A 45 16.87 0.52 8.97
N SER A 46 17.39 -0.18 9.99
CA SER A 46 18.51 -1.12 9.87
C SER A 46 18.07 -2.58 9.72
N ILE A 47 16.78 -2.88 9.93
CA ILE A 47 16.24 -4.23 9.83
C ILE A 47 15.97 -4.61 8.37
N ASN A 48 16.49 -5.74 7.93
CA ASN A 48 16.17 -6.28 6.61
C ASN A 48 14.89 -7.14 6.68
N TYR A 49 13.74 -6.51 6.56
CA TYR A 49 12.43 -7.18 6.63
C TYR A 49 12.24 -8.22 5.52
N ALA A 50 12.80 -8.01 4.32
CA ALA A 50 12.73 -8.98 3.23
C ALA A 50 13.42 -10.30 3.59
N LYS A 51 14.59 -10.23 4.24
CA LYS A 51 15.30 -11.42 4.73
C LYS A 51 14.52 -12.13 5.85
N ASN A 52 13.88 -11.37 6.72
CA ASN A 52 13.06 -11.94 7.79
C ASN A 52 11.83 -12.66 7.23
N LEU A 53 11.24 -12.14 6.16
CA LEU A 53 10.12 -12.76 5.46
C LEU A 53 10.52 -14.14 4.89
N THR A 54 11.68 -14.23 4.25
CA THR A 54 12.20 -15.51 3.72
C THR A 54 12.41 -16.55 4.83
N ARG A 55 12.91 -16.13 5.99
CA ARG A 55 13.10 -17.01 7.15
C ARG A 55 11.79 -17.56 7.72
N SER A 56 10.68 -16.86 7.57
CA SER A 56 9.36 -17.33 7.99
C SER A 56 8.91 -18.62 7.27
N LEU A 57 9.45 -18.93 6.09
CA LEU A 57 9.20 -20.20 5.38
C LEU A 57 9.81 -21.40 6.09
N GLU A 58 10.96 -21.23 6.75
CA GLU A 58 11.67 -22.29 7.43
C GLU A 58 10.89 -22.84 8.64
N THR A 59 10.04 -22.01 9.24
CA THR A 59 9.21 -22.38 10.41
C THR A 59 7.93 -23.13 10.06
N GLY A 60 7.62 -23.26 8.77
CA GLY A 60 6.46 -23.96 8.24
C GLY A 60 5.15 -23.16 8.32
N LEU A 61 4.37 -23.24 7.25
CA LEU A 61 3.05 -22.61 7.14
C LEU A 61 1.99 -23.68 7.44
N THR A 62 1.52 -23.75 8.68
CA THR A 62 0.71 -24.87 9.17
C THR A 62 -0.79 -24.76 8.88
N ASN A 63 -1.28 -23.61 8.41
CA ASN A 63 -2.70 -23.41 8.10
C ASN A 63 -2.91 -22.37 6.98
N ILE A 64 -4.12 -22.38 6.41
CA ILE A 64 -4.52 -21.53 5.29
C ILE A 64 -4.31 -20.04 5.60
N THR A 65 -4.72 -19.59 6.78
CA THR A 65 -4.57 -18.17 7.17
C THR A 65 -3.12 -17.73 7.19
N ASN A 66 -2.23 -18.57 7.72
CA ASN A 66 -0.81 -18.25 7.78
C ASN A 66 -0.20 -18.21 6.38
N ALA A 67 -0.56 -19.20 5.53
CA ALA A 67 -0.11 -19.24 4.14
C ALA A 67 -0.57 -18.01 3.33
N ILE A 68 -1.83 -17.63 3.43
CA ILE A 68 -2.37 -16.45 2.73
C ILE A 68 -1.77 -15.15 3.29
N SER A 69 -1.58 -15.04 4.61
CA SER A 69 -0.94 -13.87 5.21
C SER A 69 0.51 -13.73 4.76
N PHE A 70 1.24 -14.83 4.70
CA PHE A 70 2.59 -14.86 4.16
C PHE A 70 2.61 -14.48 2.67
N ALA A 71 1.73 -15.08 1.85
CA ALA A 71 1.59 -14.75 0.43
C ALA A 71 1.25 -13.27 0.21
N ALA A 72 0.41 -12.67 1.07
CA ALA A 72 0.12 -11.24 1.01
C ALA A 72 1.37 -10.38 1.23
N CYS A 73 2.21 -10.76 2.20
CA CYS A 73 3.45 -10.03 2.51
C CYS A 73 4.50 -10.18 1.40
N THR A 74 4.66 -11.38 0.82
CA THR A 74 5.59 -11.62 -0.30
C THR A 74 5.13 -10.90 -1.56
N THR A 75 3.85 -10.99 -1.92
CA THR A 75 3.27 -10.26 -3.05
C THR A 75 3.44 -8.75 -2.87
N ALA A 76 3.23 -8.23 -1.66
CA ALA A 76 3.41 -6.82 -1.37
C ALA A 76 4.86 -6.37 -1.54
N ALA A 77 5.83 -7.19 -1.13
CA ALA A 77 7.25 -6.91 -1.29
C ALA A 77 7.69 -6.93 -2.76
N GLU A 78 7.29 -7.96 -3.51
CA GLU A 78 7.63 -8.11 -4.93
C GLU A 78 7.05 -6.98 -5.80
N LEU A 79 5.79 -6.64 -5.59
CA LEU A 79 5.10 -5.59 -6.32
C LEU A 79 5.38 -4.18 -5.78
N LYS A 80 6.14 -4.05 -4.68
CA LYS A 80 6.42 -2.78 -3.99
C LYS A 80 5.13 -1.99 -3.71
N THR A 81 4.11 -2.70 -3.19
CA THR A 81 2.80 -2.11 -2.94
C THR A 81 2.84 -1.09 -1.80
N THR A 82 1.95 -0.12 -1.85
CA THR A 82 1.89 0.97 -0.87
C THR A 82 1.35 0.49 0.48
N CYS A 83 0.40 -0.45 0.50
CA CYS A 83 -0.10 -1.08 1.71
C CYS A 83 -0.73 -2.45 1.46
N ILE A 84 -0.92 -3.21 2.56
CA ILE A 84 -1.80 -4.38 2.58
C ILE A 84 -3.09 -3.96 3.27
N SER A 85 -4.25 -4.14 2.61
CA SER A 85 -5.55 -3.84 3.20
C SER A 85 -6.27 -5.10 3.63
N THR A 86 -6.92 -5.05 4.78
CA THR A 86 -7.74 -6.14 5.31
C THR A 86 -8.98 -5.63 6.04
N ILE A 87 -9.99 -6.48 6.15
CA ILE A 87 -11.15 -6.27 7.01
C ILE A 87 -11.20 -7.41 8.01
N THR A 88 -11.32 -7.06 9.28
CA THR A 88 -11.28 -8.04 10.36
C THR A 88 -12.32 -7.73 11.45
N LYS A 89 -12.98 -8.76 11.95
CA LYS A 89 -13.94 -8.64 13.05
C LYS A 89 -13.24 -8.61 14.42
N SER A 90 -12.19 -9.40 14.58
CA SER A 90 -11.46 -9.60 15.84
C SER A 90 -10.02 -9.09 15.84
N GLY A 91 -9.57 -8.48 14.74
CA GLY A 91 -8.17 -8.11 14.55
C GLY A 91 -7.26 -9.30 14.13
N PHE A 92 -7.82 -10.52 14.03
CA PHE A 92 -7.02 -11.73 13.79
C PHE A 92 -6.23 -11.67 12.47
N THR A 93 -6.87 -11.34 11.35
CA THR A 93 -6.20 -11.24 10.04
C THR A 93 -5.08 -10.20 10.05
N ALA A 94 -5.33 -9.02 10.65
CA ALA A 94 -4.31 -7.98 10.76
C ALA A 94 -3.09 -8.45 11.56
N ARG A 95 -3.31 -9.15 12.69
CA ARG A 95 -2.21 -9.75 13.49
C ARG A 95 -1.46 -10.84 12.73
N MET A 96 -2.17 -11.65 11.96
CA MET A 96 -1.52 -12.71 11.16
C MET A 96 -0.63 -12.13 10.04
N ILE A 97 -1.04 -11.03 9.41
CA ILE A 97 -0.22 -10.31 8.44
C ILE A 97 0.96 -9.64 9.16
N SER A 98 0.70 -8.92 10.26
CA SER A 98 1.71 -8.22 11.06
C SER A 98 2.82 -9.15 11.57
N LYS A 99 2.49 -10.40 11.92
CA LYS A 99 3.44 -11.44 12.34
C LYS A 99 4.60 -11.60 11.34
N HIS A 100 4.32 -11.45 10.06
CA HIS A 100 5.33 -11.59 9.00
C HIS A 100 6.12 -10.31 8.73
N ARG A 101 5.86 -9.22 9.47
CA ARG A 101 6.59 -7.94 9.35
C ARG A 101 6.70 -7.47 7.89
N PRO A 102 5.59 -7.21 7.19
CA PRO A 102 5.63 -6.76 5.81
C PRO A 102 6.39 -5.43 5.66
N VAL A 103 6.97 -5.22 4.49
CA VAL A 103 7.71 -3.99 4.16
C VAL A 103 6.83 -2.75 4.04
N CYS A 104 5.53 -2.93 3.89
CA CYS A 104 4.54 -1.85 3.79
C CYS A 104 3.53 -1.92 4.94
N PRO A 105 2.89 -0.80 5.30
CA PRO A 105 1.90 -0.75 6.37
C PRO A 105 0.64 -1.56 6.06
N ILE A 106 -0.09 -1.91 7.11
CA ILE A 106 -1.34 -2.68 7.07
C ILE A 106 -2.52 -1.75 7.37
N ALA A 107 -3.39 -1.51 6.40
CA ALA A 107 -4.67 -0.82 6.60
C ALA A 107 -5.72 -1.84 7.07
N ALA A 108 -6.10 -1.80 8.34
CA ALA A 108 -7.00 -2.80 8.93
C ALA A 108 -8.37 -2.20 9.29
N GLY A 109 -9.39 -2.54 8.51
CA GLY A 109 -10.78 -2.14 8.74
C GLY A 109 -11.48 -3.02 9.77
N THR A 110 -12.21 -2.41 10.70
CA THR A 110 -13.09 -3.12 11.64
C THR A 110 -14.34 -2.31 11.95
N MET A 111 -15.43 -3.00 12.30
CA MET A 111 -16.67 -2.36 12.77
C MET A 111 -16.71 -2.24 14.31
N CYS A 112 -15.78 -2.86 15.03
CA CYS A 112 -15.75 -2.91 16.48
C CYS A 112 -14.77 -1.87 17.05
N ASP A 113 -15.28 -0.93 17.86
CA ASP A 113 -14.48 0.12 18.50
C ASP A 113 -13.38 -0.44 19.40
N GLN A 114 -13.65 -1.54 20.13
CA GLN A 114 -12.65 -2.18 20.97
C GLN A 114 -11.50 -2.76 20.14
N VAL A 115 -11.82 -3.49 19.07
CA VAL A 115 -10.82 -4.08 18.17
C VAL A 115 -10.01 -2.98 17.47
N TRP A 116 -10.67 -1.90 17.05
CA TRP A 116 -10.00 -0.74 16.48
C TRP A 116 -8.93 -0.17 17.43
N ARG A 117 -9.26 0.01 18.73
CA ARG A 117 -8.29 0.48 19.73
C ARG A 117 -7.16 -0.54 19.93
N GLN A 118 -7.47 -1.82 20.05
CA GLN A 118 -6.47 -2.88 20.25
C GLN A 118 -5.47 -2.99 19.10
N MET A 119 -5.92 -2.79 17.85
CA MET A 119 -5.05 -2.87 16.68
C MET A 119 -4.01 -1.73 16.59
N ASN A 120 -4.15 -0.64 17.37
CA ASN A 120 -3.09 0.37 17.47
C ASN A 120 -1.83 -0.16 18.18
N LEU A 121 -1.92 -1.27 18.91
CA LEU A 121 -0.77 -1.94 19.53
C LEU A 121 -0.18 -3.05 18.64
N VAL A 122 -0.70 -3.25 17.44
CA VAL A 122 -0.20 -4.25 16.49
C VAL A 122 0.80 -3.60 15.54
N TRP A 123 1.96 -4.18 15.42
CA TRP A 123 3.03 -3.64 14.59
C TRP A 123 2.61 -3.41 13.13
N GLY A 124 2.98 -2.24 12.60
CA GLY A 124 2.72 -1.87 11.21
C GLY A 124 1.24 -1.69 10.87
N CYS A 125 0.33 -1.82 11.83
CA CYS A 125 -1.11 -1.75 11.60
C CYS A 125 -1.62 -0.30 11.75
N ARG A 126 -2.37 0.17 10.75
CA ARG A 126 -3.15 1.39 10.80
C ARG A 126 -4.64 1.05 10.81
N PRO A 127 -5.27 1.01 11.99
CA PRO A 127 -6.66 0.60 12.10
C PRO A 127 -7.62 1.68 11.61
N VAL A 128 -8.66 1.26 10.90
CA VAL A 128 -9.71 2.12 10.35
C VAL A 128 -11.07 1.65 10.85
N LEU A 129 -11.80 2.54 11.51
CA LEU A 129 -13.16 2.24 11.93
C LEU A 129 -14.11 2.37 10.73
N HIS A 130 -14.76 1.25 10.38
CA HIS A 130 -15.70 1.15 9.26
C HIS A 130 -17.06 0.71 9.77
N LYS A 131 -17.90 1.68 10.14
CA LYS A 131 -19.22 1.42 10.76
C LYS A 131 -20.30 0.95 9.78
N ALA A 132 -20.11 1.16 8.49
CA ALA A 132 -21.10 0.75 7.50
C ALA A 132 -21.10 -0.78 7.33
N PRO A 133 -22.27 -1.41 7.22
CA PRO A 133 -22.37 -2.82 6.89
C PRO A 133 -21.69 -3.11 5.56
N ILE A 134 -21.02 -4.26 5.46
CA ILE A 134 -20.37 -4.70 4.22
C ILE A 134 -21.39 -5.52 3.42
N PRO A 135 -21.85 -5.03 2.26
CA PRO A 135 -22.80 -5.79 1.44
C PRO A 135 -22.15 -7.09 0.94
N LYS A 136 -22.97 -8.13 0.74
CA LYS A 136 -22.51 -9.39 0.14
C LYS A 136 -21.88 -9.10 -1.23
N GLY A 137 -20.69 -9.63 -1.47
CA GLY A 137 -19.95 -9.44 -2.71
C GLY A 137 -19.09 -8.15 -2.80
N GLN A 138 -19.26 -7.19 -1.89
CA GLN A 138 -18.52 -5.91 -1.91
C GLN A 138 -17.39 -5.82 -0.88
N VAL A 139 -16.88 -6.95 -0.42
CA VAL A 139 -15.83 -6.97 0.61
C VAL A 139 -14.52 -6.35 0.10
N PHE A 140 -14.17 -6.57 -1.16
CA PHE A 140 -12.99 -5.97 -1.78
C PHE A 140 -13.12 -4.46 -1.93
N ASP A 141 -14.30 -3.98 -2.36
CA ASP A 141 -14.58 -2.53 -2.45
C ASP A 141 -14.50 -1.88 -1.06
N SER A 142 -14.96 -2.60 -0.03
CA SER A 142 -14.86 -2.14 1.35
C SER A 142 -13.41 -2.11 1.83
N ALA A 143 -12.58 -3.10 1.47
CA ALA A 143 -11.15 -3.11 1.77
C ALA A 143 -10.43 -1.98 1.03
N MET A 144 -10.80 -1.69 -0.21
CA MET A 144 -10.30 -0.53 -0.96
C MET A 144 -10.62 0.78 -0.23
N LYS A 145 -11.87 0.96 0.20
CA LYS A 145 -12.30 2.14 1.00
C LYS A 145 -11.55 2.25 2.32
N VAL A 146 -11.22 1.12 2.96
CA VAL A 146 -10.38 1.09 4.18
C VAL A 146 -8.99 1.60 3.87
N ALA A 147 -8.35 1.14 2.79
CA ALA A 147 -7.04 1.63 2.37
C ALA A 147 -7.07 3.14 2.10
N GLN A 148 -8.06 3.65 1.37
CA GLN A 148 -8.22 5.08 1.10
C GLN A 148 -8.43 5.89 2.39
N LYS A 149 -9.32 5.45 3.29
CA LYS A 149 -9.59 6.13 4.56
C LYS A 149 -8.40 6.10 5.53
N SER A 150 -7.51 5.15 5.41
CA SER A 150 -6.30 5.08 6.23
C SER A 150 -5.34 6.25 5.98
N GLY A 151 -5.45 6.93 4.83
CA GLY A 151 -4.53 7.97 4.39
C GLY A 151 -3.16 7.44 3.96
N LEU A 152 -3.01 6.12 3.80
CA LEU A 152 -1.76 5.47 3.39
C LEU A 152 -1.58 5.46 1.88
N VAL A 153 -2.66 5.63 1.12
CA VAL A 153 -2.67 5.42 -0.34
C VAL A 153 -3.27 6.62 -1.07
N LYS A 154 -2.85 6.79 -2.30
CA LYS A 154 -3.38 7.75 -3.28
C LYS A 154 -3.80 7.02 -4.55
N ASN A 155 -4.55 7.69 -5.42
CA ASN A 155 -4.94 7.13 -6.71
C ASN A 155 -3.71 6.73 -7.54
N GLY A 156 -3.78 5.56 -8.17
CA GLY A 156 -2.69 4.96 -8.92
C GLY A 156 -1.76 4.05 -8.09
N ASP A 157 -1.86 4.05 -6.76
CA ASP A 157 -1.08 3.13 -5.94
C ASP A 157 -1.57 1.69 -6.09
N THR A 158 -0.65 0.73 -6.05
CA THR A 158 -0.97 -0.69 -6.00
C THR A 158 -1.09 -1.13 -4.55
N ILE A 159 -2.14 -1.89 -4.23
CA ILE A 159 -2.38 -2.48 -2.91
C ILE A 159 -2.60 -3.99 -3.01
N VAL A 160 -2.28 -4.70 -1.94
CA VAL A 160 -2.67 -6.09 -1.72
C VAL A 160 -3.84 -6.12 -0.75
N MET A 161 -4.85 -6.92 -1.03
CA MET A 161 -5.98 -7.14 -0.14
C MET A 161 -5.99 -8.60 0.32
N ALA A 162 -5.96 -8.85 1.64
CA ALA A 162 -6.04 -10.18 2.23
C ALA A 162 -7.29 -10.27 3.12
N LEU A 163 -8.20 -11.14 2.76
CA LEU A 163 -9.54 -11.20 3.33
C LEU A 163 -9.97 -12.62 3.69
N GLY A 164 -10.90 -12.73 4.63
CA GLY A 164 -11.60 -13.97 4.96
C GLY A 164 -12.97 -14.05 4.29
N MET A 165 -13.19 -15.08 3.51
CA MET A 165 -14.46 -15.37 2.85
C MET A 165 -15.03 -16.70 3.36
N PRO A 166 -16.31 -16.77 3.77
CA PRO A 166 -17.28 -15.67 3.87
C PRO A 166 -16.97 -14.69 5.01
N VAL A 167 -17.39 -13.44 4.82
CA VAL A 167 -17.15 -12.37 5.82
C VAL A 167 -17.81 -12.70 7.15
N GLY A 168 -17.10 -12.43 8.26
CA GLY A 168 -17.62 -12.59 9.61
C GLY A 168 -17.23 -13.91 10.30
N VAL A 169 -16.62 -14.85 9.60
CA VAL A 169 -16.02 -16.05 10.19
C VAL A 169 -14.59 -15.71 10.66
N SER A 170 -14.36 -15.78 11.96
CA SER A 170 -13.04 -15.50 12.53
C SER A 170 -12.04 -16.59 12.13
N GLY A 171 -10.82 -16.19 11.76
CA GLY A 171 -9.76 -17.14 11.40
C GLY A 171 -9.83 -17.71 9.98
N SER A 172 -10.68 -17.15 9.10
CA SER A 172 -10.91 -17.65 7.74
C SER A 172 -10.19 -16.86 6.65
N THR A 173 -9.04 -16.23 6.92
CA THR A 173 -8.27 -15.53 5.87
C THR A 173 -7.83 -16.52 4.80
N ASN A 174 -8.47 -16.47 3.63
CA ASN A 174 -8.34 -17.48 2.57
C ASN A 174 -8.26 -16.88 1.16
N THR A 175 -8.31 -15.54 1.05
CA THR A 175 -8.39 -14.87 -0.25
C THR A 175 -7.40 -13.72 -0.31
N LEU A 176 -6.69 -13.63 -1.42
CA LEU A 176 -5.75 -12.56 -1.74
C LEU A 176 -6.13 -11.95 -3.09
N ARG A 177 -6.11 -10.62 -3.18
CA ARG A 177 -6.31 -9.88 -4.43
C ARG A 177 -5.36 -8.69 -4.48
N VAL A 178 -4.81 -8.42 -5.66
CA VAL A 178 -4.04 -7.20 -5.95
C VAL A 178 -4.92 -6.26 -6.76
N ASP A 179 -4.90 -4.98 -6.42
CA ASP A 179 -5.70 -3.97 -7.12
C ASP A 179 -4.99 -2.61 -7.11
N ILE A 180 -5.46 -1.71 -7.97
CA ILE A 180 -4.97 -0.32 -8.06
C ILE A 180 -6.01 0.59 -7.41
N VAL A 181 -5.53 1.53 -6.59
CA VAL A 181 -6.39 2.51 -5.90
C VAL A 181 -6.95 3.51 -6.90
N GLY A 182 -8.25 3.72 -6.88
CA GLY A 182 -8.97 4.62 -7.76
C GLY A 182 -9.72 3.91 -8.88
N ASP A 183 -10.37 4.68 -9.72
CA ASP A 183 -11.13 4.15 -10.86
C ASP A 183 -10.18 3.85 -12.02
N VAL A 184 -10.16 2.61 -12.46
CA VAL A 184 -9.44 2.21 -13.68
C VAL A 184 -10.30 2.57 -14.88
N LEU A 185 -10.01 3.70 -15.51
CA LEU A 185 -10.77 4.18 -16.69
C LEU A 185 -10.43 3.40 -17.96
N CYS A 186 -9.16 2.98 -18.12
CA CYS A 186 -8.72 2.16 -19.25
C CYS A 186 -7.55 1.27 -18.88
N LYS A 187 -7.29 0.25 -19.68
CA LYS A 187 -6.10 -0.60 -19.61
C LYS A 187 -5.40 -0.58 -20.96
N GLY A 188 -4.08 -0.64 -20.96
CA GLY A 188 -3.26 -0.66 -22.16
C GLY A 188 -1.99 -1.47 -21.98
N ILE A 189 -1.23 -1.62 -23.04
CA ILE A 189 0.11 -2.20 -23.03
C ILE A 189 1.07 -1.07 -22.69
N GLY A 190 1.87 -1.25 -21.64
CA GLY A 190 2.85 -0.26 -21.22
C GLY A 190 4.19 -0.46 -21.94
N VAL A 191 4.78 0.65 -22.40
CA VAL A 191 6.17 0.73 -22.84
C VAL A 191 6.97 1.40 -21.73
N GLY A 192 8.05 0.75 -21.28
CA GLY A 192 8.80 1.21 -20.10
C GLY A 192 8.28 0.65 -18.76
N THR A 193 9.04 0.93 -17.69
CA THR A 193 8.82 0.35 -16.36
C THR A 193 8.47 1.37 -15.28
N GLN A 194 8.43 2.66 -15.61
CA GLN A 194 8.23 3.73 -14.65
C GLN A 194 6.74 3.95 -14.35
N LYS A 195 6.42 4.17 -13.07
CA LYS A 195 5.10 4.65 -12.66
C LYS A 195 5.07 6.16 -12.72
N VAL A 196 4.11 6.71 -13.43
CA VAL A 196 3.94 8.14 -13.62
C VAL A 196 2.56 8.58 -13.13
N SER A 197 2.49 9.76 -12.51
CA SER A 197 1.24 10.40 -12.09
C SER A 197 1.22 11.83 -12.61
N GLY A 198 0.09 12.25 -13.16
CA GLY A 198 -0.08 13.60 -13.70
C GLY A 198 -1.53 13.86 -14.08
N THR A 199 -1.82 15.08 -14.49
CA THR A 199 -3.15 15.43 -15.03
C THR A 199 -3.33 14.84 -16.42
N ALA A 200 -4.35 14.00 -16.61
CA ALA A 200 -4.67 13.48 -17.93
C ALA A 200 -5.31 14.59 -18.80
N ARG A 201 -4.68 14.88 -19.95
CA ARG A 201 -5.20 15.79 -20.96
C ARG A 201 -5.58 15.00 -22.21
N VAL A 202 -6.87 14.93 -22.45
CA VAL A 202 -7.42 14.29 -23.66
C VAL A 202 -7.39 15.32 -24.79
N ILE A 203 -6.49 15.15 -25.73
CA ILE A 203 -6.27 16.08 -26.84
C ILE A 203 -6.51 15.36 -28.15
N LYS A 204 -7.51 15.82 -28.88
CA LYS A 204 -7.89 15.26 -30.18
C LYS A 204 -7.38 16.07 -31.35
N VAL A 205 -7.10 17.36 -31.14
CA VAL A 205 -6.72 18.32 -32.18
C VAL A 205 -5.55 19.16 -31.68
N ARG A 206 -4.62 19.52 -32.57
CA ARG A 206 -3.40 20.26 -32.27
C ARG A 206 -3.64 21.60 -31.54
N ASP A 207 -4.66 22.35 -31.95
CA ASP A 207 -4.96 23.68 -31.38
C ASP A 207 -5.32 23.63 -29.89
N GLU A 208 -5.80 22.48 -29.39
CA GLU A 208 -6.09 22.27 -27.96
C GLU A 208 -4.80 22.09 -27.15
N MET A 209 -3.72 21.55 -27.75
CA MET A 209 -2.44 21.34 -27.09
C MET A 209 -1.78 22.64 -26.65
N GLU A 210 -1.76 23.65 -27.50
CA GLU A 210 -1.10 24.92 -27.21
C GLU A 210 -1.76 25.66 -26.03
N ARG A 211 -3.05 25.44 -25.82
CA ARG A 211 -3.84 26.15 -24.79
C ARG A 211 -3.85 25.44 -23.44
N GLU A 212 -3.83 24.12 -23.44
CA GLU A 212 -4.17 23.34 -22.23
C GLU A 212 -3.04 22.49 -21.68
N PHE A 213 -2.04 22.11 -22.50
CA PHE A 213 -1.01 21.15 -22.10
C PHE A 213 0.12 21.80 -21.30
N LYS A 214 0.41 21.23 -20.13
CA LYS A 214 1.49 21.69 -19.23
C LYS A 214 2.57 20.63 -19.09
N LYS A 215 3.78 21.06 -18.75
CA LYS A 215 4.89 20.13 -18.44
C LYS A 215 4.50 19.23 -17.25
N GLY A 216 4.62 17.92 -17.44
CA GLY A 216 4.27 16.92 -16.44
C GLY A 216 2.83 16.39 -16.55
N ASP A 217 2.03 16.87 -17.51
CA ASP A 217 0.72 16.27 -17.83
C ASP A 217 0.89 14.94 -18.55
N ILE A 218 -0.13 14.09 -18.47
CA ILE A 218 -0.25 12.84 -19.24
C ILE A 218 -1.06 13.14 -20.51
N LEU A 219 -0.42 13.00 -21.65
CA LEU A 219 -1.08 13.17 -22.95
C LEU A 219 -1.94 11.95 -23.29
N VAL A 220 -3.22 12.15 -23.52
CA VAL A 220 -4.14 11.12 -24.01
C VAL A 220 -4.66 11.54 -25.39
N THR A 221 -4.33 10.76 -26.41
CA THR A 221 -4.67 11.08 -27.81
C THR A 221 -4.98 9.82 -28.61
N THR A 222 -5.56 9.96 -29.77
CA THR A 222 -5.82 8.83 -30.68
C THR A 222 -4.61 8.43 -31.51
N SER A 223 -3.75 9.38 -31.85
CA SER A 223 -2.51 9.16 -32.61
C SER A 223 -1.51 10.29 -32.33
N THR A 224 -0.25 10.05 -32.64
CA THR A 224 0.81 11.07 -32.56
C THR A 224 1.54 11.14 -33.89
N ASP A 225 2.02 12.33 -34.24
CA ASP A 225 2.87 12.60 -35.42
C ASP A 225 4.03 13.54 -35.02
N ASN A 226 4.83 13.96 -35.97
CA ASN A 226 5.98 14.84 -35.74
C ASN A 226 5.58 16.21 -35.15
N ASP A 227 4.39 16.68 -35.39
CA ASP A 227 3.90 17.95 -34.85
C ASP A 227 3.66 17.90 -33.33
N PHE A 228 3.50 16.69 -32.79
CA PHE A 228 3.37 16.47 -31.35
C PHE A 228 4.68 16.47 -30.59
N MET A 229 5.85 16.41 -31.26
CA MET A 229 7.17 16.31 -30.63
C MET A 229 7.47 17.31 -29.51
N PRO A 230 7.14 18.61 -29.63
CA PRO A 230 7.40 19.57 -28.57
C PRO A 230 6.61 19.29 -27.28
N TYR A 231 5.50 18.58 -27.39
CA TYR A 231 4.62 18.22 -26.28
C TYR A 231 5.00 16.85 -25.71
N LEU A 232 5.39 15.89 -26.55
CA LEU A 232 5.86 14.58 -26.13
C LEU A 232 7.04 14.71 -25.17
N GLN A 233 7.99 15.61 -25.47
CA GLN A 233 9.14 15.90 -24.60
C GLN A 233 8.77 16.54 -23.25
N LYS A 234 7.60 17.12 -23.10
CA LYS A 234 7.10 17.74 -21.87
C LYS A 234 6.15 16.84 -21.09
N ALA A 235 5.61 15.81 -21.74
CA ALA A 235 4.66 14.88 -21.15
C ALA A 235 5.35 14.00 -20.10
N ALA A 236 4.64 13.72 -19.00
CA ALA A 236 5.07 12.73 -18.03
C ALA A 236 4.83 11.29 -18.53
N ALA A 237 3.77 11.10 -19.31
CA ALA A 237 3.47 9.86 -20.03
C ALA A 237 2.56 10.16 -21.23
N ILE A 238 2.47 9.19 -22.14
CA ILE A 238 1.65 9.27 -23.35
C ILE A 238 0.72 8.06 -23.38
N VAL A 239 -0.57 8.28 -23.56
CA VAL A 239 -1.60 7.24 -23.76
C VAL A 239 -2.17 7.42 -25.16
N VAL A 240 -1.97 6.43 -26.02
CA VAL A 240 -2.48 6.43 -27.39
C VAL A 240 -3.65 5.48 -27.51
N GLY A 241 -4.67 5.84 -28.27
CA GLY A 241 -5.83 5.01 -28.53
C GLY A 241 -5.48 3.67 -29.20
N PRO A 242 -6.46 2.74 -29.30
CA PRO A 242 -6.23 1.45 -29.91
C PRO A 242 -5.76 1.62 -31.36
N MET A 243 -4.65 0.98 -31.71
CA MET A 243 -4.11 0.92 -33.06
C MET A 243 -4.22 -0.53 -33.57
N ASP A 244 -4.59 -0.70 -34.82
CA ASP A 244 -4.68 -2.03 -35.44
C ASP A 244 -3.31 -2.73 -35.57
N HIS A 245 -2.21 -1.99 -35.47
CA HIS A 245 -0.83 -2.51 -35.44
C HIS A 245 -0.03 -1.75 -34.38
N ALA A 246 0.17 -2.36 -33.22
CA ALA A 246 0.92 -1.76 -32.09
C ALA A 246 2.43 -1.70 -32.35
N GLU A 247 2.96 -2.47 -33.31
CA GLU A 247 4.38 -2.50 -33.62
C GLU A 247 4.76 -1.28 -34.50
N ASN A 248 5.61 -0.41 -33.97
CA ASN A 248 6.14 0.81 -34.60
C ASN A 248 5.21 2.03 -34.59
N CYS A 249 4.44 2.26 -33.56
CA CYS A 249 3.75 3.55 -33.45
C CYS A 249 4.75 4.66 -33.10
N HIS A 250 4.51 5.88 -33.62
CA HIS A 250 5.37 7.04 -33.39
C HIS A 250 5.60 7.33 -31.89
N ALA A 251 4.62 7.10 -31.06
CA ALA A 251 4.72 7.27 -29.60
C ALA A 251 5.67 6.24 -28.96
N GLU A 252 5.79 5.03 -29.49
CA GLU A 252 6.72 4.00 -29.00
C GLU A 252 8.17 4.27 -29.40
N ILE A 253 8.37 4.88 -30.57
CA ILE A 253 9.71 5.21 -31.08
C ILE A 253 10.33 6.40 -30.35
N VAL A 254 9.52 7.32 -29.87
CA VAL A 254 9.93 8.63 -29.32
C VAL A 254 9.82 8.70 -27.79
N GLY A 255 9.03 7.86 -27.17
CA GLY A 255 8.82 7.79 -25.71
C GLY A 255 9.83 6.89 -25.06
#